data_0c14193f570cafd43254c8907a2020dd
#
_entry.id   0c14193f570cafd43254c8907a2020dd
#
_cell.length_a   1.000
_cell.length_b   1.000
_cell.length_c   1.000
_cell.angle_alpha   90.00
_cell.angle_beta   90.00
_cell.angle_gamma   90.00
#
_symmetry.space_group_name_H-M   'P 1'
#
loop_
_entity.id
_entity.type
_entity.pdbx_description
1 polymer ?
#
loop_
_entity_poly.entity_id
_entity_poly.type
_entity_poly.pdbx_seq_one_letter_code
_entity_poly.pdbx_strand_id
1 'polypeptide(L)'
;MTWWRTCAGFGAVFSDDDRVATALVKHRQALWETLERVDGAREWGVKIFWGHDRLQPRLTRDSDAGAQTQIEAASAGRAFFLRRQMEHRVGQDIREAIIGRIIDSRRLLSAAARATATLHIQPPAIHRRADEMVWNGAYLIARDREDGFFAVIDTLRDLSRPSGFDYELNGPWAPCSFADLSLGGA
;
A
#
# COMPACT_ATOMS: atom_id res chain seq x y z
N MET A 1 3.61 1.84 20.37
CA MET A 1 2.70 2.92 20.81
C MET A 1 3.09 4.21 20.08
N THR A 2 2.63 4.45 18.86
CA THR A 2 2.76 5.78 18.20
C THR A 2 1.86 5.80 16.96
N TRP A 3 0.54 5.76 17.19
CA TRP A 3 -0.49 5.79 16.13
C TRP A 3 -0.80 7.21 15.61
N TRP A 4 -0.11 8.26 16.12
CA TRP A 4 -0.47 9.67 15.99
C TRP A 4 0.41 10.47 15.05
N ARG A 5 1.34 9.85 14.33
CA ARG A 5 2.36 10.59 13.55
C ARG A 5 2.02 10.86 12.09
N THR A 6 0.84 10.52 11.61
CA THR A 6 0.50 10.65 10.17
C THR A 6 -0.47 11.79 9.83
N CYS A 7 -1.03 12.46 10.81
CA CYS A 7 -1.62 13.79 10.65
C CYS A 7 -0.99 14.66 11.72
N ALA A 8 0.00 15.44 11.36
CA ALA A 8 0.59 16.39 12.28
C ALA A 8 -0.50 17.30 12.83
N GLY A 9 -0.84 17.08 14.08
CA GLY A 9 -1.65 18.03 14.83
C GLY A 9 -3.11 18.16 14.44
N PHE A 10 -3.80 17.07 14.06
CA PHE A 10 -5.25 17.12 14.15
C PHE A 10 -5.62 17.31 15.63
N GLY A 11 -5.90 18.58 16.00
CA GLY A 11 -6.21 18.95 17.38
C GLY A 11 -5.03 19.48 18.19
N ALA A 12 -4.20 20.36 17.63
CA ALA A 12 -3.34 21.19 18.47
C ALA A 12 -4.21 22.02 19.39
N VAL A 13 -4.06 21.81 20.71
CA VAL A 13 -4.80 22.53 21.73
C VAL A 13 -3.92 23.63 22.27
N PHE A 14 -4.41 24.86 22.24
CA PHE A 14 -3.74 26.03 22.80
C PHE A 14 -4.54 26.53 24.01
N SER A 15 -3.84 27.14 24.98
CA SER A 15 -4.46 27.68 26.18
C SER A 15 -5.27 28.96 25.94
N ASP A 16 -4.91 29.70 24.89
CA ASP A 16 -5.46 31.01 24.53
C ASP A 16 -5.17 31.39 23.07
N ASP A 17 -5.85 32.45 22.62
CA ASP A 17 -5.73 32.92 21.23
C ASP A 17 -4.35 33.55 20.93
N ASP A 18 -3.69 34.14 21.91
CA ASP A 18 -2.36 34.74 21.72
C ASP A 18 -1.31 33.65 21.39
N ARG A 19 -1.43 32.49 21.99
CA ARG A 19 -0.58 31.35 21.67
C ARG A 19 -0.85 30.80 20.28
N VAL A 20 -2.09 30.78 19.83
CA VAL A 20 -2.45 30.44 18.43
C VAL A 20 -1.79 31.43 17.50
N ALA A 21 -1.96 32.73 17.72
CA ALA A 21 -1.37 33.78 16.90
C ALA A 21 0.16 33.68 16.84
N THR A 22 0.80 33.46 17.99
CA THR A 22 2.25 33.26 18.10
C THR A 22 2.71 32.03 17.31
N ALA A 23 2.00 30.91 17.40
CA ALA A 23 2.34 29.70 16.66
C ALA A 23 2.18 29.90 15.14
N LEU A 24 1.11 30.57 14.71
CA LEU A 24 0.90 30.88 13.28
C LEU A 24 1.99 31.79 12.72
N VAL A 25 2.39 32.82 13.46
CA VAL A 25 3.50 33.72 13.06
C VAL A 25 4.81 32.96 13.00
N LYS A 26 5.11 32.19 14.05
CA LYS A 26 6.37 31.41 14.15
C LYS A 26 6.50 30.40 13.01
N HIS A 27 5.41 29.77 12.61
CA HIS A 27 5.42 28.69 11.61
C HIS A 27 4.84 29.11 10.25
N ARG A 28 4.65 30.42 10.03
CA ARG A 28 3.99 30.97 8.84
C ARG A 28 4.56 30.41 7.54
N GLN A 29 5.88 30.36 7.40
CA GLN A 29 6.53 29.90 6.19
C GLN A 29 6.23 28.42 5.92
N ALA A 30 6.40 27.56 6.93
CA ALA A 30 6.13 26.12 6.81
C ALA A 30 4.64 25.82 6.54
N LEU A 31 3.74 26.60 7.17
CA LEU A 31 2.30 26.54 6.89
C LEU A 31 1.98 26.88 5.45
N TRP A 32 2.56 27.99 4.94
CA TRP A 32 2.35 28.43 3.56
C TRP A 32 2.84 27.40 2.54
N GLU A 33 4.08 26.91 2.70
CA GLU A 33 4.66 25.88 1.83
C GLU A 33 3.82 24.59 1.83
N THR A 34 3.27 24.23 2.99
CA THR A 34 2.39 23.07 3.10
C THR A 34 1.08 23.29 2.37
N LEU A 35 0.44 24.46 2.55
CA LEU A 35 -0.78 24.82 1.84
C LEU A 35 -0.58 24.84 0.32
N GLU A 36 0.49 25.46 -0.16
CA GLU A 36 0.83 25.48 -1.58
C GLU A 36 1.03 24.06 -2.15
N ARG A 37 1.70 23.19 -1.39
CA ARG A 37 1.91 21.79 -1.80
C ARG A 37 0.61 21.02 -2.00
N VAL A 38 -0.38 21.23 -1.14
CA VAL A 38 -1.65 20.50 -1.16
C VAL A 38 -2.76 21.21 -1.95
N ASP A 39 -2.55 22.48 -2.30
CA ASP A 39 -3.56 23.27 -3.01
C ASP A 39 -3.96 22.67 -4.35
N GLY A 40 -5.26 22.69 -4.66
CA GLY A 40 -5.81 22.11 -5.87
C GLY A 40 -5.68 20.59 -5.98
N ALA A 41 -5.29 19.88 -4.90
CA ALA A 41 -5.14 18.43 -4.88
C ALA A 41 -6.05 17.77 -3.83
N ARG A 42 -6.21 16.46 -3.94
CA ARG A 42 -6.93 15.61 -2.99
C ARG A 42 -6.09 14.38 -2.66
N GLU A 43 -6.30 13.84 -1.47
CA GLU A 43 -5.66 12.60 -1.07
C GLU A 43 -6.56 11.41 -1.44
N TRP A 44 -5.95 10.41 -2.10
CA TRP A 44 -6.57 9.13 -2.42
C TRP A 44 -5.77 8.01 -1.80
N GLY A 45 -6.45 7.11 -1.08
CA GLY A 45 -5.85 5.90 -0.54
C GLY A 45 -5.96 4.75 -1.52
N VAL A 46 -4.86 4.00 -1.70
CA VAL A 46 -4.87 2.75 -2.49
C VAL A 46 -4.35 1.64 -1.60
N LYS A 47 -5.18 0.61 -1.43
CA LYS A 47 -4.81 -0.63 -0.75
C LYS A 47 -4.72 -1.75 -1.76
N ILE A 48 -3.71 -2.59 -1.65
CA ILE A 48 -3.56 -3.79 -2.47
C ILE A 48 -3.73 -4.99 -1.57
N PHE A 49 -4.65 -5.86 -1.97
CA PHE A 49 -4.93 -7.12 -1.30
C PHE A 49 -4.50 -8.28 -2.19
N TRP A 50 -4.12 -9.36 -1.56
CA TRP A 50 -3.77 -10.60 -2.24
C TRP A 50 -4.50 -11.79 -1.61
N GLY A 51 -5.18 -12.59 -2.44
CA GLY A 51 -5.90 -13.78 -2.03
C GLY A 51 -5.10 -15.04 -2.33
N HIS A 52 -4.77 -15.80 -1.30
CA HIS A 52 -4.02 -17.06 -1.38
C HIS A 52 -4.62 -18.07 -2.36
N ASP A 53 -5.94 -18.17 -2.39
CA ASP A 53 -6.65 -19.22 -3.12
C ASP A 53 -6.58 -19.09 -4.65
N ARG A 54 -6.13 -17.92 -5.16
CA ARG A 54 -6.13 -17.62 -6.60
C ARG A 54 -4.80 -17.85 -7.31
N LEU A 55 -3.69 -17.78 -6.59
CA LEU A 55 -2.34 -17.94 -7.17
C LEU A 55 -1.79 -19.37 -7.11
N GLN A 56 -2.13 -20.12 -6.06
CA GLN A 56 -1.66 -21.48 -5.87
C GLN A 56 -1.87 -22.40 -7.09
N PRO A 57 -3.04 -22.39 -7.78
CA PRO A 57 -3.25 -23.33 -8.88
C PRO A 57 -2.41 -23.11 -10.13
N ARG A 58 -1.81 -21.92 -10.30
CA ARG A 58 -1.00 -21.61 -11.49
C ARG A 58 0.47 -21.90 -11.28
N LEU A 59 1.03 -21.48 -10.15
CA LEU A 59 2.43 -21.72 -9.81
C LEU A 59 2.72 -23.19 -9.54
N THR A 60 1.75 -23.93 -9.01
CA THR A 60 1.87 -25.38 -8.84
C THR A 60 1.83 -26.12 -10.19
N ARG A 61 1.02 -25.71 -11.16
CA ARG A 61 0.91 -26.41 -12.45
C ARG A 61 2.16 -26.34 -13.30
N ASP A 62 2.87 -25.20 -13.33
CA ASP A 62 4.06 -25.02 -14.15
C ASP A 62 5.32 -25.68 -13.53
N SER A 63 5.32 -25.85 -12.19
CA SER A 63 6.44 -26.48 -11.47
C SER A 63 6.24 -27.99 -11.21
N ASP A 64 5.03 -28.51 -11.34
CA ASP A 64 4.63 -29.78 -10.74
C ASP A 64 4.86 -31.02 -11.63
N ALA A 65 4.84 -30.93 -12.96
CA ALA A 65 4.81 -32.13 -13.80
C ALA A 65 6.10 -32.99 -13.69
N GLY A 66 7.26 -32.36 -13.51
CA GLY A 66 8.53 -33.09 -13.34
C GLY A 66 8.86 -33.45 -11.89
N ALA A 67 8.45 -32.60 -10.95
CA ALA A 67 8.73 -32.79 -9.53
C ALA A 67 7.82 -33.87 -8.92
N GLN A 68 6.57 -33.92 -9.34
CA GLN A 68 5.61 -34.95 -8.88
C GLN A 68 6.08 -36.37 -9.22
N THR A 69 6.54 -36.58 -10.45
CA THR A 69 7.09 -37.87 -10.91
C THR A 69 8.35 -38.29 -10.08
N GLN A 70 9.19 -37.33 -9.73
CA GLN A 70 10.35 -37.58 -8.86
C GLN A 70 9.98 -37.90 -7.43
N ILE A 71 8.93 -37.29 -6.89
CA ILE A 71 8.40 -37.55 -5.55
C ILE A 71 7.79 -38.95 -5.49
N GLU A 72 7.04 -39.36 -6.50
CA GLU A 72 6.39 -40.68 -6.57
C GLU A 72 7.39 -41.83 -6.70
N ALA A 73 8.51 -41.61 -7.39
CA ALA A 73 9.58 -42.60 -7.56
C ALA A 73 10.57 -42.65 -6.36
N ALA A 74 10.47 -41.74 -5.39
CA ALA A 74 11.41 -41.63 -4.30
C ALA A 74 11.02 -42.47 -3.08
N SER A 75 12.05 -42.90 -2.27
CA SER A 75 11.79 -43.47 -0.95
C SER A 75 11.06 -42.48 -0.04
N ALA A 76 10.32 -42.94 0.94
CA ALA A 76 9.49 -42.12 1.85
C ALA A 76 10.23 -40.91 2.45
N GLY A 77 11.48 -41.10 2.91
CA GLY A 77 12.29 -40.01 3.46
C GLY A 77 12.70 -38.98 2.40
N ARG A 78 13.06 -39.44 1.19
CA ARG A 78 13.43 -38.56 0.08
C ARG A 78 12.22 -37.80 -0.46
N ALA A 79 11.07 -38.46 -0.56
CA ALA A 79 9.80 -37.85 -0.95
C ALA A 79 9.37 -36.73 0.00
N PHE A 80 9.53 -36.95 1.33
CA PHE A 80 9.27 -35.90 2.32
C PHE A 80 10.19 -34.69 2.15
N PHE A 81 11.47 -34.90 1.94
CA PHE A 81 12.44 -33.82 1.71
C PHE A 81 12.13 -33.03 0.43
N LEU A 82 11.81 -33.71 -0.66
CA LEU A 82 11.46 -33.09 -1.94
C LEU A 82 10.18 -32.25 -1.83
N ARG A 83 9.15 -32.75 -1.14
CA ARG A 83 7.91 -31.96 -0.89
C ARG A 83 8.21 -30.69 -0.12
N ARG A 84 8.98 -30.76 0.97
CA ARG A 84 9.34 -29.60 1.78
C ARG A 84 10.18 -28.57 1.01
N GLN A 85 11.08 -29.04 0.16
CA GLN A 85 11.86 -28.17 -0.73
C GLN A 85 10.97 -27.46 -1.76
N MET A 86 9.99 -28.17 -2.29
CA MET A 86 9.03 -27.63 -3.24
C MET A 86 8.09 -26.59 -2.59
N GLU A 87 7.55 -26.88 -1.42
CA GLU A 87 6.75 -25.91 -0.63
C GLU A 87 7.55 -24.63 -0.33
N HIS A 88 8.82 -24.76 0.02
CA HIS A 88 9.69 -23.62 0.28
C HIS A 88 9.93 -22.79 -0.99
N ARG A 89 10.17 -23.43 -2.13
CA ARG A 89 10.37 -22.78 -3.42
C ARG A 89 9.10 -22.04 -3.86
N VAL A 90 7.94 -22.70 -3.84
CA VAL A 90 6.64 -22.08 -4.15
C VAL A 90 6.38 -20.88 -3.24
N GLY A 91 6.71 -20.97 -1.95
CA GLY A 91 6.57 -19.85 -1.02
C GLY A 91 7.52 -18.68 -1.32
N GLN A 92 8.69 -18.92 -1.90
CA GLN A 92 9.60 -17.87 -2.38
C GLN A 92 9.08 -17.22 -3.65
N ASP A 93 8.66 -18.01 -4.64
CA ASP A 93 8.11 -17.52 -5.91
C ASP A 93 6.88 -16.63 -5.69
N ILE A 94 6.02 -17.02 -4.75
CA ILE A 94 4.85 -16.22 -4.33
C ILE A 94 5.31 -14.87 -3.77
N ARG A 95 6.28 -14.86 -2.84
CA ARG A 95 6.77 -13.61 -2.24
C ARG A 95 7.39 -12.70 -3.27
N GLU A 96 8.18 -13.23 -4.20
CA GLU A 96 8.79 -12.47 -5.29
C GLU A 96 7.73 -11.88 -6.22
N ALA A 97 6.69 -12.65 -6.55
CA ALA A 97 5.57 -12.17 -7.35
C ALA A 97 4.80 -11.03 -6.66
N ILE A 98 4.56 -11.13 -5.33
CA ILE A 98 3.91 -10.07 -4.55
C ILE A 98 4.78 -8.81 -4.55
N ILE A 99 6.07 -8.93 -4.24
CA ILE A 99 7.00 -7.79 -4.19
C ILE A 99 7.08 -7.12 -5.57
N GLY A 100 7.23 -7.89 -6.64
CA GLY A 100 7.26 -7.38 -8.01
C GLY A 100 5.99 -6.60 -8.34
N ARG A 101 4.82 -7.14 -8.00
CA ARG A 101 3.54 -6.47 -8.22
C ARG A 101 3.41 -5.17 -7.45
N ILE A 102 3.84 -5.13 -6.20
CA ILE A 102 3.84 -3.91 -5.37
C ILE A 102 4.74 -2.85 -5.99
N ILE A 103 5.96 -3.22 -6.43
CA ILE A 103 6.92 -2.29 -7.03
C ILE A 103 6.35 -1.69 -8.32
N ASP A 104 5.80 -2.52 -9.22
CA ASP A 104 5.22 -2.05 -10.48
C ASP A 104 4.02 -1.14 -10.25
N SER A 105 3.12 -1.52 -9.33
CA SER A 105 1.95 -0.72 -8.98
C SER A 105 2.35 0.63 -8.41
N ARG A 106 3.30 0.65 -7.47
CA ARG A 106 3.82 1.88 -6.88
C ARG A 106 4.41 2.80 -7.94
N ARG A 107 5.19 2.26 -8.87
CA ARG A 107 5.81 3.02 -9.95
C ARG A 107 4.76 3.72 -10.81
N LEU A 108 3.71 3.01 -11.23
CA LEU A 108 2.66 3.55 -12.08
C LEU A 108 1.80 4.58 -11.33
N LEU A 109 1.39 4.28 -10.11
CA LEU A 109 0.59 5.17 -9.28
C LEU A 109 1.37 6.44 -8.88
N SER A 110 2.67 6.30 -8.57
CA SER A 110 3.51 7.46 -8.23
C SER A 110 3.74 8.38 -9.43
N ALA A 111 3.82 7.85 -10.63
CA ALA A 111 3.95 8.67 -11.85
C ALA A 111 2.72 9.53 -12.13
N ALA A 112 1.54 9.13 -11.65
CA ALA A 112 0.28 9.87 -11.79
C ALA A 112 0.00 10.81 -10.61
N ALA A 113 0.81 10.81 -9.56
CA ALA A 113 0.61 11.58 -8.34
C ALA A 113 1.61 12.73 -8.20
N ARG A 114 1.23 13.82 -7.51
CA ARG A 114 2.15 14.89 -7.08
C ARG A 114 3.10 14.41 -5.99
N ALA A 115 2.56 13.63 -5.05
CA ALA A 115 3.30 13.07 -3.93
C ALA A 115 2.69 11.75 -3.49
N THR A 116 3.50 10.93 -2.82
CA THR A 116 3.08 9.62 -2.33
C THR A 116 3.57 9.40 -0.90
N ALA A 117 2.76 8.72 -0.10
CA ALA A 117 3.13 8.31 1.24
C ALA A 117 2.80 6.82 1.44
N THR A 118 3.70 6.12 2.12
CA THR A 118 3.46 4.74 2.53
C THR A 118 2.74 4.74 3.87
N LEU A 119 1.61 4.05 3.94
CA LEU A 119 0.84 3.89 5.16
C LEU A 119 1.08 2.52 5.79
N HIS A 120 0.74 2.40 7.07
CA HIS A 120 0.82 1.10 7.76
C HIS A 120 -0.19 0.11 7.17
N ILE A 121 0.26 -1.14 7.01
CA ILE A 121 -0.62 -2.26 6.67
C ILE A 121 -1.57 -2.47 7.84
N GLN A 122 -2.86 -2.52 7.53
CA GLN A 122 -3.90 -2.69 8.52
C GLN A 122 -4.13 -4.19 8.77
N PRO A 123 -4.32 -4.62 10.03
CA PRO A 123 -4.65 -6.02 10.32
C PRO A 123 -6.06 -6.37 9.84
N PRO A 124 -6.35 -7.67 9.61
CA PRO A 124 -7.66 -8.14 9.14
C PRO A 124 -8.85 -7.67 9.98
N ALA A 125 -8.67 -7.47 11.28
CA ALA A 125 -9.70 -6.95 12.18
C ALA A 125 -10.19 -5.53 11.78
N ILE A 126 -9.36 -4.75 11.09
CA ILE A 126 -9.70 -3.39 10.64
C ILE A 126 -10.31 -3.41 9.25
N HIS A 127 -9.68 -4.06 8.28
CA HIS A 127 -10.19 -4.05 6.88
C HIS A 127 -11.27 -5.11 6.60
N ARG A 128 -11.51 -6.06 7.51
CA ARG A 128 -12.59 -7.06 7.47
C ARG A 128 -12.62 -7.93 6.21
N ARG A 129 -11.48 -8.12 5.56
CA ARG A 129 -11.33 -8.99 4.37
C ARG A 129 -10.56 -10.24 4.75
N ALA A 130 -10.87 -11.36 4.05
CA ALA A 130 -10.11 -12.60 4.16
C ALA A 130 -8.76 -12.50 3.44
N ASP A 131 -8.67 -11.67 2.39
CA ASP A 131 -7.45 -11.43 1.64
C ASP A 131 -6.41 -10.66 2.48
N GLU A 132 -5.15 -10.97 2.29
CA GLU A 132 -4.04 -10.29 2.97
C GLU A 132 -3.81 -8.90 2.36
N MET A 133 -3.74 -7.86 3.19
CA MET A 133 -3.30 -6.55 2.75
C MET A 133 -1.78 -6.56 2.57
N VAL A 134 -1.32 -6.42 1.34
CA VAL A 134 0.13 -6.44 0.99
C VAL A 134 0.69 -5.04 0.76
N TRP A 135 -0.16 -4.04 0.55
CA TRP A 135 0.23 -2.65 0.39
C TRP A 135 -0.87 -1.68 0.87
N ASN A 136 -0.45 -0.55 1.43
CA ASN A 136 -1.30 0.57 1.79
C ASN A 136 -0.54 1.88 1.51
N GLY A 137 -1.09 2.75 0.69
CA GLY A 137 -0.46 4.00 0.30
C GLY A 137 -1.45 5.13 0.11
N ALA A 138 -1.00 6.36 0.39
CA ALA A 138 -1.70 7.59 0.09
C ALA A 138 -1.05 8.30 -1.10
N TYR A 139 -1.88 8.91 -1.93
CA TYR A 139 -1.49 9.58 -3.16
C TYR A 139 -2.14 10.95 -3.23
N LEU A 140 -1.33 11.99 -3.40
CA LEU A 140 -1.79 13.35 -3.57
C LEU A 140 -2.00 13.61 -5.06
N ILE A 141 -3.24 13.73 -5.47
CA ILE A 141 -3.63 13.83 -6.88
C ILE A 141 -4.20 15.23 -7.16
N ALA A 142 -3.69 15.89 -8.20
CA ALA A 142 -4.29 17.13 -8.69
C ALA A 142 -5.70 16.85 -9.20
N ARG A 143 -6.64 17.73 -8.90
CA ARG A 143 -8.07 17.53 -9.25
C ARG A 143 -8.30 17.33 -10.76
N ASP A 144 -7.53 18.00 -11.58
CA ASP A 144 -7.55 17.89 -13.04
C ASP A 144 -6.89 16.59 -13.56
N ARG A 145 -6.26 15.79 -12.70
CA ARG A 145 -5.60 14.52 -13.04
C ARG A 145 -6.25 13.28 -12.42
N GLU A 146 -7.35 13.45 -11.69
CA GLU A 146 -8.04 12.35 -11.02
C GLU A 146 -8.48 11.26 -12.00
N ASP A 147 -9.05 11.62 -13.15
CA ASP A 147 -9.51 10.65 -14.17
C ASP A 147 -8.33 9.79 -14.69
N GLY A 148 -7.18 10.41 -14.93
CA GLY A 148 -5.98 9.70 -15.36
C GLY A 148 -5.46 8.74 -14.27
N PHE A 149 -5.53 9.14 -13.00
CA PHE A 149 -5.16 8.29 -11.88
C PHE A 149 -6.10 7.08 -11.74
N PHE A 150 -7.41 7.29 -11.92
CA PHE A 150 -8.40 6.21 -11.86
C PHE A 150 -8.22 5.22 -13.00
N ALA A 151 -7.93 5.69 -14.21
CA ALA A 151 -7.62 4.83 -15.36
C ALA A 151 -6.39 3.94 -15.11
N VAL A 152 -5.37 4.44 -14.41
CA VAL A 152 -4.21 3.62 -13.98
C VAL A 152 -4.65 2.52 -13.01
N ILE A 153 -5.52 2.84 -12.04
CA ILE A 153 -6.01 1.86 -11.06
C ILE A 153 -6.84 0.78 -11.77
N ASP A 154 -7.71 1.16 -12.69
CA ASP A 154 -8.54 0.19 -13.43
C ASP A 154 -7.68 -0.73 -14.30
N THR A 155 -6.66 -0.17 -14.96
CA THR A 155 -5.66 -0.98 -15.69
C THR A 155 -4.94 -1.96 -14.76
N LEU A 156 -4.52 -1.52 -13.58
CA LEU A 156 -3.87 -2.37 -12.60
C LEU A 156 -4.80 -3.48 -12.07
N ARG A 157 -6.08 -3.18 -11.85
CA ARG A 157 -7.10 -4.16 -11.46
C ARG A 157 -7.25 -5.26 -12.50
N ASP A 158 -7.42 -4.88 -13.77
CA ASP A 158 -7.66 -5.82 -14.86
C ASP A 158 -6.44 -6.73 -15.09
N LEU A 159 -5.24 -6.17 -15.10
CA LEU A 159 -4.00 -6.92 -15.26
C LEU A 159 -3.68 -7.84 -14.08
N SER A 160 -4.16 -7.53 -12.90
CA SER A 160 -3.75 -8.19 -11.66
C SER A 160 -4.77 -9.19 -11.13
N ARG A 161 -6.04 -9.04 -11.53
CA ARG A 161 -7.14 -9.95 -11.13
C ARG A 161 -6.83 -11.43 -11.39
N PRO A 162 -6.26 -11.83 -12.54
CA PRO A 162 -5.91 -13.24 -12.80
C PRO A 162 -4.86 -13.79 -11.83
N SER A 163 -4.05 -12.92 -11.22
CA SER A 163 -2.99 -13.28 -10.26
C SER A 163 -3.42 -13.12 -8.79
N GLY A 164 -4.74 -12.95 -8.54
CA GLY A 164 -5.29 -12.88 -7.20
C GLY A 164 -5.09 -11.57 -6.46
N PHE A 165 -4.65 -10.51 -7.16
CA PHE A 165 -4.55 -9.18 -6.56
C PHE A 165 -5.84 -8.38 -6.77
N ASP A 166 -6.19 -7.59 -5.75
CA ASP A 166 -7.32 -6.68 -5.78
C ASP A 166 -6.89 -5.29 -5.28
N TYR A 167 -7.43 -4.24 -5.89
CA TYR A 167 -7.09 -2.85 -5.59
C TYR A 167 -8.32 -2.12 -5.06
N GLU A 168 -8.23 -1.66 -3.82
CA GLU A 168 -9.25 -0.83 -3.19
C GLU A 168 -8.82 0.63 -3.21
N LEU A 169 -9.65 1.46 -3.86
CA LEU A 169 -9.50 2.91 -3.86
C LEU A 169 -10.46 3.49 -2.84
N ASN A 170 -9.99 4.41 -2.00
CA ASN A 170 -10.81 5.15 -1.05
C ASN A 170 -10.42 6.63 -1.02
N GLY A 171 -11.39 7.48 -0.72
CA GLY A 171 -11.28 8.93 -0.77
C GLY A 171 -12.42 9.56 -1.56
N PRO A 172 -12.32 10.85 -1.92
CA PRO A 172 -11.20 11.75 -1.60
C PRO A 172 -11.17 12.15 -0.12
N TRP A 173 -9.95 12.23 0.43
CA TRP A 173 -9.71 12.69 1.78
C TRP A 173 -9.05 14.05 1.79
N ALA A 174 -9.14 14.77 2.92
CA ALA A 174 -8.25 15.89 3.18
C ALA A 174 -6.80 15.41 3.14
N PRO A 175 -5.85 16.18 2.56
CA PRO A 175 -4.48 15.72 2.30
C PRO A 175 -3.60 15.63 3.55
N CYS A 176 -4.11 14.98 4.61
CA CYS A 176 -3.48 14.90 5.92
C CYS A 176 -2.14 14.16 5.88
N SER A 177 -1.98 13.16 5.01
CA SER A 177 -0.72 12.42 4.86
C SER A 177 0.39 13.26 4.24
N PHE A 178 0.06 14.43 3.71
CA PHE A 178 0.97 15.35 3.03
C PHE A 178 1.09 16.72 3.73
N ALA A 179 0.28 16.95 4.76
CA ALA A 179 0.28 18.16 5.58
C ALA A 179 1.11 17.95 6.86
N ASP A 180 2.38 17.52 6.72
CA ASP A 180 3.26 17.33 7.88
C ASP A 180 3.77 18.69 8.37
N LEU A 181 3.16 19.19 9.45
CA LEU A 181 3.56 20.36 10.21
C LEU A 181 3.97 19.88 11.60
N SER A 182 5.24 19.66 11.84
CA SER A 182 5.73 19.56 13.21
C SER A 182 5.76 20.97 13.81
N LEU A 183 4.61 21.41 14.30
CA LEU A 183 4.55 22.55 15.22
C LEU A 183 5.24 22.07 16.50
N GLY A 184 6.55 22.33 16.59
CA GLY A 184 7.39 21.87 17.69
C GLY A 184 6.71 22.19 19.02
N GLY A 185 6.53 21.15 19.83
CA GLY A 185 6.02 21.30 21.19
C GLY A 185 6.90 22.27 21.98
N ALA A 186 6.26 23.17 22.66
CA ALA A 186 6.87 23.96 23.72
C ALA A 186 7.15 23.08 24.92
#